data_4b754bf2e85f7be861e7c0f114ac68a6
#
_entry.id   4b754bf2e85f7be861e7c0f114ac68a6
#
_cell.length_a   1.000
_cell.length_b   1.000
_cell.length_c   1.000
_cell.angle_alpha   90.00
_cell.angle_beta   90.00
_cell.angle_gamma   90.00
#
_symmetry.space_group_name_H-M   'P 1'
#
loop_
_entity.id
_entity.type
_entity.pdbx_description
1 polymer ?
#
loop_
_entity_poly.entity_id
_entity_poly.type
_entity_poly.pdbx_seq_one_letter_code
_entity_poly.pdbx_strand_id
1 'polypeptide(L)'
;PSYGPITRHFHKNPKEFHDAFARAWFKLTHRDMGPRACYLGPDVPKEQLIWQDPVPKQKYKIKKSEIKKLKAQILKSGLKTSELVSAAWASASTFRGSDKRGGANGARLRLEPQKNWEINKVSKTDKVIKVLEKIKKQFDDKKKTVSIADLIVLGGCVAIEKAAKKAGHKVDVPFSAGRGDASQEQTDV
;
A
#
# COMPACT_ATOMS: atom_id res chain seq x y z
N PRO A 1 22.47 -34.66 -3.27
CA PRO A 1 21.56 -35.42 -4.14
C PRO A 1 20.48 -34.58 -4.79
N SER A 2 19.85 -33.61 -4.10
CA SER A 2 18.77 -32.78 -4.68
C SER A 2 19.23 -31.79 -5.77
N TYR A 3 20.44 -31.29 -5.68
CA TYR A 3 21.01 -30.34 -6.66
C TYR A 3 21.57 -31.06 -7.92
N GLY A 4 21.87 -32.34 -7.88
CA GLY A 4 22.46 -33.06 -9.00
C GLY A 4 21.67 -33.01 -10.30
N PRO A 5 20.35 -33.20 -10.28
CA PRO A 5 19.52 -33.03 -11.49
C PRO A 5 19.54 -31.60 -12.04
N ILE A 6 19.49 -30.59 -11.14
CA ILE A 6 19.48 -29.15 -11.51
C ILE A 6 20.80 -28.78 -12.19
N THR A 7 21.94 -29.16 -11.59
CA THR A 7 23.26 -28.84 -12.17
C THR A 7 23.48 -29.53 -13.52
N ARG A 8 23.04 -30.80 -13.69
CA ARG A 8 23.08 -31.46 -14.99
C ARG A 8 22.17 -30.82 -16.03
N HIS A 9 20.99 -30.32 -15.61
CA HIS A 9 20.09 -29.60 -16.50
C HIS A 9 20.74 -28.31 -17.01
N PHE A 10 21.26 -27.48 -16.12
CA PHE A 10 21.90 -26.22 -16.49
C PHE A 10 23.23 -26.40 -17.25
N HIS A 11 23.97 -27.47 -16.97
CA HIS A 11 25.14 -27.80 -17.78
C HIS A 11 24.78 -28.06 -19.25
N LYS A 12 23.66 -28.75 -19.49
CA LYS A 12 23.16 -29.02 -20.85
C LYS A 12 22.48 -27.79 -21.49
N ASN A 13 21.99 -26.88 -20.69
CA ASN A 13 21.19 -25.71 -21.10
C ASN A 13 21.77 -24.40 -20.55
N PRO A 14 22.96 -23.95 -21.00
CA PRO A 14 23.66 -22.81 -20.42
C PRO A 14 22.88 -21.48 -20.55
N LYS A 15 22.07 -21.32 -21.60
CA LYS A 15 21.19 -20.12 -21.75
C LYS A 15 20.15 -20.05 -20.64
N GLU A 16 19.56 -21.16 -20.27
CA GLU A 16 18.58 -21.21 -19.17
C GLU A 16 19.27 -20.93 -17.81
N PHE A 17 20.51 -21.41 -17.64
CA PHE A 17 21.30 -21.06 -16.47
C PHE A 17 21.53 -19.54 -16.38
N HIS A 18 21.95 -18.90 -17.47
CA HIS A 18 22.19 -17.47 -17.49
C HIS A 18 20.93 -16.67 -17.15
N ASP A 19 19.77 -17.04 -17.71
CA ASP A 19 18.50 -16.37 -17.40
C ASP A 19 18.11 -16.58 -15.94
N ALA A 20 18.17 -17.81 -15.44
CA ALA A 20 17.85 -18.13 -14.05
C ALA A 20 18.76 -17.38 -13.08
N PHE A 21 20.06 -17.33 -13.36
CA PHE A 21 21.02 -16.60 -12.55
C PHE A 21 20.74 -15.09 -12.56
N ALA A 22 20.52 -14.49 -13.74
CA ALA A 22 20.21 -13.07 -13.86
C ALA A 22 18.94 -12.68 -13.09
N ARG A 23 17.89 -13.51 -13.16
CA ARG A 23 16.64 -13.31 -12.42
C ARG A 23 16.84 -13.42 -10.91
N ALA A 24 17.60 -14.41 -10.47
CA ALA A 24 17.91 -14.60 -9.04
C ALA A 24 18.74 -13.42 -8.50
N TRP A 25 19.75 -12.97 -9.26
CA TRP A 25 20.57 -11.82 -8.92
C TRP A 25 19.75 -10.53 -8.87
N PHE A 26 18.87 -10.33 -9.85
CA PHE A 26 17.97 -9.18 -9.87
C PHE A 26 17.03 -9.18 -8.65
N LYS A 27 16.46 -10.34 -8.27
CA LYS A 27 15.62 -10.46 -7.08
C LYS A 27 16.41 -10.12 -5.81
N LEU A 28 17.64 -10.58 -5.70
CA LEU A 28 18.51 -10.30 -4.55
C LEU A 28 18.81 -8.81 -4.41
N THR A 29 19.25 -8.17 -5.49
CA THR A 29 19.66 -6.76 -5.49
C THR A 29 18.48 -5.79 -5.44
N HIS A 30 17.31 -6.20 -5.92
CA HIS A 30 16.09 -5.39 -5.91
C HIS A 30 15.70 -4.89 -4.52
N ARG A 31 16.02 -5.63 -3.47
CA ARG A 31 15.72 -5.24 -2.09
C ARG A 31 16.26 -3.86 -1.73
N ASP A 32 17.38 -3.45 -2.33
CA ASP A 32 18.07 -2.19 -2.05
C ASP A 32 17.85 -1.14 -3.15
N MET A 33 17.19 -1.51 -4.26
CA MET A 33 17.02 -0.64 -5.43
C MET A 33 15.77 0.25 -5.36
N GLY A 34 14.88 0.01 -4.42
CA GLY A 34 13.59 0.69 -4.34
C GLY A 34 12.58 0.26 -5.41
N PRO A 35 11.43 0.94 -5.53
CA PRO A 35 10.42 0.63 -6.52
C PRO A 35 10.95 0.88 -7.95
N ARG A 36 10.39 0.16 -8.92
CA ARG A 36 10.79 0.26 -10.33
C ARG A 36 10.82 1.70 -10.86
N ALA A 37 9.99 2.59 -10.34
CA ALA A 37 10.00 4.01 -10.71
C ALA A 37 11.32 4.73 -10.41
N CYS A 38 12.18 4.14 -9.56
CA CYS A 38 13.51 4.65 -9.24
C CYS A 38 14.62 4.12 -10.17
N TYR A 39 14.32 3.16 -11.05
CA TYR A 39 15.31 2.61 -11.98
C TYR A 39 15.60 3.57 -13.10
N LEU A 40 16.88 3.66 -13.48
CA LEU A 40 17.36 4.56 -14.51
C LEU A 40 18.09 3.78 -15.62
N GLY A 41 18.01 4.31 -16.83
CA GLY A 41 18.74 3.79 -17.98
C GLY A 41 17.89 3.01 -18.98
N PRO A 42 18.47 2.68 -20.16
CA PRO A 42 17.77 2.01 -21.25
C PRO A 42 17.49 0.53 -21.00
N ASP A 43 18.28 -0.10 -20.12
CA ASP A 43 18.23 -1.55 -19.87
C ASP A 43 17.26 -1.96 -18.77
N VAL A 44 16.44 -1.03 -18.28
CA VAL A 44 15.41 -1.33 -17.28
C VAL A 44 14.42 -2.35 -17.83
N PRO A 45 14.28 -3.55 -17.21
CA PRO A 45 13.37 -4.57 -17.68
C PRO A 45 11.93 -4.07 -17.74
N LYS A 46 11.23 -4.36 -18.86
CA LYS A 46 9.81 -3.99 -19.02
C LYS A 46 8.89 -4.85 -18.18
N GLU A 47 9.28 -6.08 -17.92
CA GLU A 47 8.56 -7.02 -17.06
C GLU A 47 8.52 -6.50 -15.62
N GLN A 48 7.35 -6.63 -14.99
CA GLN A 48 7.16 -6.32 -13.58
C GLN A 48 6.82 -7.61 -12.85
N LEU A 49 7.73 -8.03 -11.98
CA LEU A 49 7.63 -9.30 -11.26
C LEU A 49 6.90 -9.11 -9.94
N ILE A 50 6.24 -10.16 -9.45
CA ILE A 50 5.41 -10.09 -8.24
C ILE A 50 6.22 -9.64 -7.00
N TRP A 51 7.46 -10.08 -6.88
CA TRP A 51 8.35 -9.71 -5.79
C TRP A 51 8.88 -8.26 -5.86
N GLN A 52 8.56 -7.50 -6.90
CA GLN A 52 8.81 -6.06 -7.02
C GLN A 52 7.73 -5.22 -6.33
N ASP A 53 6.80 -5.83 -5.61
CA ASP A 53 5.67 -5.17 -4.95
C ASP A 53 4.84 -4.27 -5.89
N PRO A 54 4.38 -4.76 -7.04
CA PRO A 54 3.60 -3.94 -7.95
C PRO A 54 2.26 -3.59 -7.31
N VAL A 55 2.04 -2.32 -7.03
CA VAL A 55 0.75 -1.83 -6.56
C VAL A 55 -0.04 -1.29 -7.75
N PRO A 56 -1.27 -1.77 -8.01
CA PRO A 56 -2.08 -1.27 -9.10
C PRO A 56 -2.34 0.23 -8.98
N LYS A 57 -2.10 0.97 -10.07
CA LYS A 57 -2.38 2.40 -10.11
C LYS A 57 -3.89 2.64 -10.10
N GLN A 58 -4.34 3.63 -9.35
CA GLN A 58 -5.71 4.10 -9.41
C GLN A 58 -6.01 4.72 -10.79
N LYS A 59 -7.05 4.18 -11.44
CA LYS A 59 -7.50 4.65 -12.74
C LYS A 59 -8.39 5.89 -12.63
N TYR A 60 -9.06 6.08 -11.50
CA TYR A 60 -9.98 7.18 -11.27
C TYR A 60 -9.33 8.30 -10.45
N LYS A 61 -9.41 9.52 -10.95
CA LYS A 61 -8.96 10.72 -10.24
C LYS A 61 -10.10 11.34 -9.45
N ILE A 62 -10.07 11.18 -8.13
CA ILE A 62 -11.10 11.66 -7.22
C ILE A 62 -11.18 13.18 -7.24
N LYS A 63 -12.39 13.73 -7.36
CA LYS A 63 -12.65 15.17 -7.40
C LYS A 63 -12.67 15.79 -5.99
N LYS A 64 -12.37 17.08 -5.87
CA LYS A 64 -12.41 17.79 -4.57
C LYS A 64 -13.77 17.70 -3.87
N SER A 65 -14.89 17.73 -4.62
CA SER A 65 -16.23 17.56 -4.06
C SER A 65 -16.48 16.17 -3.49
N GLU A 66 -15.88 15.14 -4.10
CA GLU A 66 -15.98 13.74 -3.65
C GLU A 66 -15.14 13.53 -2.39
N ILE A 67 -13.93 14.13 -2.33
CA ILE A 67 -13.10 14.13 -1.12
C ILE A 67 -13.89 14.72 0.06
N LYS A 68 -14.60 15.85 -0.13
CA LYS A 68 -15.46 16.43 0.91
C LYS A 68 -16.56 15.47 1.36
N LYS A 69 -17.21 14.76 0.42
CA LYS A 69 -18.23 13.75 0.75
C LYS A 69 -17.65 12.60 1.55
N LEU A 70 -16.49 12.06 1.13
CA LEU A 70 -15.80 10.99 1.84
C LEU A 70 -15.37 11.42 3.24
N LYS A 71 -14.81 12.63 3.41
CA LYS A 71 -14.50 13.21 4.74
C LYS A 71 -15.75 13.23 5.64
N ALA A 72 -16.90 13.67 5.10
CA ALA A 72 -18.15 13.72 5.86
C ALA A 72 -18.65 12.32 6.24
N GLN A 73 -18.53 11.31 5.38
CA GLN A 73 -18.90 9.93 5.68
C GLN A 73 -18.00 9.34 6.77
N ILE A 74 -16.69 9.57 6.71
CA ILE A 74 -15.74 9.15 7.75
C ILE A 74 -16.08 9.80 9.09
N LEU A 75 -16.39 11.09 9.13
CA LEU A 75 -16.81 11.79 10.36
C LEU A 75 -18.08 11.20 10.98
N LYS A 76 -19.04 10.80 10.14
CA LYS A 76 -20.32 10.20 10.57
C LYS A 76 -20.22 8.73 10.94
N SER A 77 -19.11 8.07 10.68
CA SER A 77 -18.94 6.63 10.87
C SER A 77 -18.90 6.17 12.33
N GLY A 78 -18.79 7.10 13.28
CA GLY A 78 -18.64 6.79 14.71
C GLY A 78 -17.23 6.37 15.14
N LEU A 79 -16.26 6.34 14.21
CA LEU A 79 -14.87 6.05 14.57
C LEU A 79 -14.28 7.18 15.43
N LYS A 80 -13.50 6.77 16.43
CA LYS A 80 -12.79 7.71 17.32
C LYS A 80 -11.60 8.34 16.58
N THR A 81 -11.24 9.56 16.96
CA THR A 81 -10.04 10.24 16.45
C THR A 81 -8.79 9.39 16.64
N SER A 82 -8.61 8.78 17.81
CA SER A 82 -7.47 7.89 18.08
C SER A 82 -7.43 6.66 17.18
N GLU A 83 -8.57 6.01 16.90
CA GLU A 83 -8.65 4.85 16.01
C GLU A 83 -8.21 5.22 14.58
N LEU A 84 -8.69 6.35 14.06
CA LEU A 84 -8.32 6.84 12.74
C LEU A 84 -6.84 7.24 12.64
N VAL A 85 -6.31 7.93 13.65
CA VAL A 85 -4.90 8.32 13.70
C VAL A 85 -4.00 7.09 13.79
N SER A 86 -4.34 6.13 14.66
CA SER A 86 -3.57 4.89 14.81
C SER A 86 -3.53 4.09 13.49
N ALA A 87 -4.65 3.97 12.78
CA ALA A 87 -4.68 3.27 11.50
C ALA A 87 -3.85 4.00 10.43
N ALA A 88 -3.95 5.33 10.34
CA ALA A 88 -3.16 6.12 9.40
C ALA A 88 -1.67 6.04 9.70
N TRP A 89 -1.29 6.13 10.97
CA TRP A 89 0.10 5.99 11.42
C TRP A 89 0.65 4.59 11.13
N ALA A 90 -0.06 3.53 11.52
CA ALA A 90 0.35 2.15 11.26
C ALA A 90 0.52 1.87 9.76
N SER A 91 -0.34 2.45 8.92
CA SER A 91 -0.23 2.38 7.46
C SER A 91 1.03 3.08 6.92
N ALA A 92 1.44 4.19 7.52
CA ALA A 92 2.57 5.00 7.06
C ALA A 92 3.92 4.57 7.66
N SER A 93 3.92 3.98 8.86
CA SER A 93 5.12 3.71 9.67
C SER A 93 6.11 2.73 9.04
N THR A 94 5.67 1.91 8.09
CA THR A 94 6.52 0.97 7.36
C THR A 94 7.31 1.62 6.23
N PHE A 95 7.11 2.92 5.95
CA PHE A 95 7.84 3.61 4.87
C PHE A 95 9.32 3.76 5.20
N ARG A 96 10.15 3.37 4.26
CA ARG A 96 11.61 3.54 4.33
C ARG A 96 12.06 4.61 3.34
N GLY A 97 12.72 5.64 3.87
CA GLY A 97 13.22 6.75 3.05
C GLY A 97 14.39 6.38 2.14
N SER A 98 15.17 5.36 2.51
CA SER A 98 16.36 4.90 1.77
C SER A 98 16.02 4.28 0.42
N ASP A 99 15.05 3.38 0.39
CA ASP A 99 14.66 2.62 -0.80
C ASP A 99 13.23 2.92 -1.28
N LYS A 100 12.52 3.84 -0.60
CA LYS A 100 11.14 4.25 -0.92
C LYS A 100 10.12 3.11 -0.85
N ARG A 101 10.39 2.05 -0.10
CA ARG A 101 9.49 0.91 0.09
C ARG A 101 8.58 1.08 1.30
N GLY A 102 7.51 0.31 1.35
CA GLY A 102 6.52 0.38 2.42
C GLY A 102 5.61 1.59 2.32
N GLY A 103 5.06 2.00 3.47
CA GLY A 103 4.16 3.14 3.58
C GLY A 103 2.71 2.85 3.22
N ALA A 104 1.92 3.90 3.13
CA ALA A 104 0.46 3.81 2.98
C ALA A 104 -0.02 3.25 1.63
N ASN A 105 0.83 3.28 0.58
CA ASN A 105 0.47 2.73 -0.72
C ASN A 105 0.33 1.20 -0.63
N GLY A 106 -0.75 0.65 -1.18
CA GLY A 106 -1.05 -0.78 -1.09
C GLY A 106 -2.02 -1.16 0.02
N ALA A 107 -2.23 -0.31 1.03
CA ALA A 107 -3.09 -0.60 2.19
C ALA A 107 -2.75 -1.96 2.84
N ARG A 108 -1.46 -2.30 2.97
CA ARG A 108 -1.01 -3.62 3.46
C ARG A 108 -1.40 -3.89 4.90
N LEU A 109 -1.78 -2.85 5.65
CA LEU A 109 -2.33 -2.95 7.00
C LEU A 109 -3.53 -3.91 7.11
N ARG A 110 -4.27 -4.14 6.03
CA ARG A 110 -5.40 -5.07 5.94
C ARG A 110 -5.00 -6.50 5.57
N LEU A 111 -3.74 -6.71 5.20
CA LEU A 111 -3.18 -7.95 4.67
C LEU A 111 -2.21 -8.60 5.65
N GLU A 112 -1.99 -9.88 5.50
CA GLU A 112 -0.94 -10.59 6.23
C GLU A 112 0.45 -10.18 5.70
N PRO A 113 1.48 -10.07 6.55
CA PRO A 113 1.47 -10.31 8.01
C PRO A 113 1.03 -9.10 8.85
N GLN A 114 0.96 -7.88 8.28
CA GLN A 114 0.74 -6.63 9.02
C GLN A 114 -0.58 -6.62 9.81
N LYS A 115 -1.64 -7.21 9.24
CA LYS A 115 -2.94 -7.33 9.89
C LYS A 115 -2.85 -7.98 11.27
N ASN A 116 -1.95 -8.96 11.42
CA ASN A 116 -1.81 -9.77 12.64
C ASN A 116 -0.75 -9.25 13.61
N TRP A 117 -0.06 -8.16 13.28
CA TRP A 117 0.86 -7.56 14.24
C TRP A 117 0.11 -7.10 15.51
N GLU A 118 0.72 -7.36 16.66
CA GLU A 118 0.10 -7.08 17.96
C GLU A 118 -0.36 -5.63 18.08
N ILE A 119 0.48 -4.67 17.66
CA ILE A 119 0.14 -3.24 17.70
C ILE A 119 -1.13 -2.92 16.90
N ASN A 120 -1.38 -3.61 15.81
CA ASN A 120 -2.55 -3.41 14.98
C ASN A 120 -3.81 -4.00 15.60
N LYS A 121 -3.68 -5.11 16.34
CA LYS A 121 -4.78 -5.70 17.13
C LYS A 121 -5.18 -4.80 18.28
N VAL A 122 -4.20 -4.31 19.04
CA VAL A 122 -4.42 -3.38 20.17
C VAL A 122 -5.06 -2.08 19.69
N SER A 123 -4.60 -1.54 18.58
CA SER A 123 -5.12 -0.30 17.98
C SER A 123 -6.47 -0.47 17.29
N LYS A 124 -7.02 -1.68 17.23
CA LYS A 124 -8.31 -2.00 16.57
C LYS A 124 -8.37 -1.59 15.10
N THR A 125 -7.24 -1.68 14.39
CA THR A 125 -7.16 -1.27 12.99
C THR A 125 -8.14 -2.04 12.10
N ASP A 126 -8.41 -3.32 12.40
CA ASP A 126 -9.38 -4.15 11.68
C ASP A 126 -10.81 -3.55 11.71
N LYS A 127 -11.21 -2.96 12.84
CA LYS A 127 -12.49 -2.24 12.94
C LYS A 127 -12.52 -1.03 12.00
N VAL A 128 -11.42 -0.25 11.95
CA VAL A 128 -11.31 0.91 11.05
C VAL A 128 -11.40 0.47 9.61
N ILE A 129 -10.64 -0.56 9.22
CA ILE A 129 -10.64 -1.09 7.85
C ILE A 129 -12.04 -1.52 7.42
N LYS A 130 -12.75 -2.30 8.23
CA LYS A 130 -14.13 -2.74 7.93
C LYS A 130 -15.11 -1.59 7.71
N VAL A 131 -14.96 -0.51 8.45
CA VAL A 131 -15.78 0.71 8.27
C VAL A 131 -15.41 1.43 6.97
N LEU A 132 -14.11 1.57 6.68
CA LEU A 132 -13.64 2.20 5.46
C LEU A 132 -14.02 1.38 4.20
N GLU A 133 -14.03 0.06 4.29
CA GLU A 133 -14.51 -0.82 3.22
C GLU A 133 -16.01 -0.63 2.93
N LYS A 134 -16.83 -0.40 3.96
CA LYS A 134 -18.24 -0.04 3.77
C LYS A 134 -18.38 1.31 3.06
N ILE A 135 -17.59 2.32 3.44
CA ILE A 135 -17.58 3.62 2.77
C ILE A 135 -17.13 3.49 1.31
N LYS A 136 -16.09 2.68 1.05
CA LYS A 136 -15.65 2.36 -0.31
C LYS A 136 -16.78 1.75 -1.14
N LYS A 137 -17.45 0.72 -0.63
CA LYS A 137 -18.59 0.07 -1.32
C LYS A 137 -19.74 1.02 -1.65
N GLN A 138 -19.97 2.03 -0.81
CA GLN A 138 -20.99 3.06 -1.06
C GLN A 138 -20.54 4.11 -2.08
N PHE A 139 -19.25 4.35 -2.19
CA PHE A 139 -18.67 5.33 -3.09
C PHE A 139 -18.45 4.76 -4.49
N ASP A 140 -17.95 3.53 -4.58
CA ASP A 140 -17.56 2.89 -5.83
C ASP A 140 -18.78 2.60 -6.72
N ASP A 141 -18.63 2.91 -8.02
CA ASP A 141 -19.58 2.52 -9.07
C ASP A 141 -18.81 2.11 -10.35
N LYS A 142 -19.52 1.94 -11.47
CA LYS A 142 -18.90 1.56 -12.76
C LYS A 142 -17.85 2.56 -13.28
N LYS A 143 -17.89 3.82 -12.83
CA LYS A 143 -17.06 4.92 -13.37
C LYS A 143 -16.08 5.50 -12.37
N LYS A 144 -16.33 5.35 -11.08
CA LYS A 144 -15.52 5.95 -10.01
C LYS A 144 -15.16 4.92 -8.96
N THR A 145 -14.00 5.06 -8.38
CA THR A 145 -13.50 4.20 -7.31
C THR A 145 -12.54 4.96 -6.42
N VAL A 146 -12.43 4.53 -5.16
CA VAL A 146 -11.44 5.01 -4.20
C VAL A 146 -10.69 3.82 -3.62
N SER A 147 -9.38 3.92 -3.39
CA SER A 147 -8.63 2.87 -2.71
C SER A 147 -8.84 2.90 -1.21
N ILE A 148 -8.70 1.75 -0.56
CA ILE A 148 -8.64 1.68 0.91
C ILE A 148 -7.42 2.44 1.42
N ALA A 149 -6.29 2.39 0.70
CA ALA A 149 -5.09 3.16 1.01
C ALA A 149 -5.38 4.67 1.12
N ASP A 150 -6.11 5.23 0.15
CA ASP A 150 -6.51 6.64 0.19
C ASP A 150 -7.52 6.92 1.32
N LEU A 151 -8.44 6.01 1.60
CA LEU A 151 -9.41 6.16 2.69
C LEU A 151 -8.74 6.15 4.07
N ILE A 152 -7.71 5.31 4.27
CA ILE A 152 -6.93 5.29 5.53
C ILE A 152 -6.25 6.64 5.74
N VAL A 153 -5.55 7.15 4.73
CA VAL A 153 -4.86 8.45 4.81
C VAL A 153 -5.86 9.59 5.02
N LEU A 154 -6.96 9.58 4.27
CA LEU A 154 -8.03 10.57 4.42
C LEU A 154 -8.67 10.52 5.82
N GLY A 155 -8.79 9.33 6.40
CA GLY A 155 -9.24 9.12 7.77
C GLY A 155 -8.33 9.82 8.79
N GLY A 156 -7.01 9.70 8.61
CA GLY A 156 -6.02 10.43 9.41
C GLY A 156 -6.16 11.95 9.28
N CYS A 157 -6.30 12.47 8.05
CA CYS A 157 -6.53 13.89 7.82
C CYS A 157 -7.79 14.39 8.55
N VAL A 158 -8.90 13.68 8.41
CA VAL A 158 -10.18 14.00 9.06
C VAL A 158 -10.06 14.00 10.59
N ALA A 159 -9.32 13.04 11.14
CA ALA A 159 -9.10 12.92 12.58
C ALA A 159 -8.33 14.11 13.14
N ILE A 160 -7.29 14.56 12.45
CA ILE A 160 -6.49 15.74 12.81
C ILE A 160 -7.34 17.01 12.71
N GLU A 161 -8.07 17.19 11.61
CA GLU A 161 -8.96 18.34 11.41
C GLU A 161 -10.04 18.42 12.52
N LYS A 162 -10.61 17.26 12.89
CA LYS A 162 -11.59 17.17 13.98
C LYS A 162 -10.96 17.53 15.34
N ALA A 163 -9.76 17.04 15.62
CA ALA A 163 -9.05 17.35 16.86
C ALA A 163 -8.68 18.83 16.95
N ALA A 164 -8.15 19.40 15.88
CA ALA A 164 -7.83 20.84 15.80
C ALA A 164 -9.07 21.70 16.00
N LYS A 165 -10.19 21.36 15.34
CA LYS A 165 -11.46 22.07 15.53
C LYS A 165 -11.94 22.03 16.98
N LYS A 166 -11.80 20.87 17.66
CA LYS A 166 -12.15 20.73 19.07
C LYS A 166 -11.27 21.62 19.97
N ALA A 167 -10.03 21.85 19.57
CA ALA A 167 -9.09 22.75 20.27
C ALA A 167 -9.24 24.24 19.85
N GLY A 168 -10.26 24.60 19.05
CA GLY A 168 -10.50 25.98 18.63
C GLY A 168 -9.75 26.43 17.36
N HIS A 169 -9.04 25.51 16.70
CA HIS A 169 -8.25 25.84 15.51
C HIS A 169 -8.92 25.33 14.23
N LYS A 170 -8.87 26.13 13.16
CA LYS A 170 -9.30 25.74 11.81
C LYS A 170 -8.07 25.28 11.02
N VAL A 171 -8.00 23.99 10.75
CA VAL A 171 -6.91 23.36 9.98
C VAL A 171 -7.51 22.62 8.79
N ASP A 172 -6.89 22.73 7.63
CA ASP A 172 -7.14 21.89 6.45
C ASP A 172 -5.87 21.07 6.20
N VAL A 173 -5.96 19.77 6.43
CA VAL A 173 -4.83 18.85 6.27
C VAL A 173 -4.69 18.49 4.79
N PRO A 174 -3.53 18.75 4.16
CA PRO A 174 -3.30 18.41 2.76
C PRO A 174 -3.52 16.93 2.48
N PHE A 175 -4.25 16.62 1.42
CA PHE A 175 -4.50 15.25 0.98
C PHE A 175 -4.27 15.13 -0.53
N SER A 176 -3.43 14.17 -0.91
CA SER A 176 -3.22 13.78 -2.31
C SER A 176 -3.71 12.35 -2.50
N ALA A 177 -4.69 12.17 -3.39
CA ALA A 177 -5.21 10.87 -3.80
C ALA A 177 -4.29 10.20 -4.83
N GLY A 178 -4.48 8.89 -5.04
CA GLY A 178 -3.82 8.15 -6.10
C GLY A 178 -3.10 6.89 -5.65
N ARG A 179 -3.20 6.52 -4.36
CA ARG A 179 -2.69 5.25 -3.86
C ARG A 179 -3.54 4.10 -4.37
N GLY A 180 -2.90 2.96 -4.65
CA GLY A 180 -3.59 1.71 -5.00
C GLY A 180 -3.72 0.78 -3.81
N ASP A 181 -4.50 -0.29 -3.99
CA ASP A 181 -4.62 -1.37 -3.01
C ASP A 181 -3.85 -2.59 -3.53
N ALA A 182 -2.97 -3.15 -2.71
CA ALA A 182 -2.26 -4.39 -3.01
C ALA A 182 -3.18 -5.62 -2.78
N SER A 183 -2.92 -6.71 -3.49
CA SER A 183 -3.44 -8.03 -3.16
C SER A 183 -2.57 -8.71 -2.11
N GLN A 184 -3.05 -9.83 -1.54
CA GLN A 184 -2.26 -10.61 -0.59
C GLN A 184 -0.95 -11.12 -1.21
N GLU A 185 -0.97 -11.51 -2.48
CA GLU A 185 0.20 -11.98 -3.23
C GLU A 185 1.26 -10.89 -3.46
N GLN A 186 0.88 -9.63 -3.31
CA GLN A 186 1.74 -8.47 -3.44
C GLN A 186 2.30 -8.00 -2.09
N THR A 187 2.29 -8.83 -1.09
CA THR A 187 2.93 -8.59 0.21
C THR A 187 4.05 -9.60 0.42
N ASP A 188 5.12 -9.15 1.06
CA ASP A 188 6.16 -10.06 1.56
C ASP A 188 5.60 -10.81 2.77
N VAL A 189 5.54 -12.13 2.67
CA VAL A 189 5.12 -13.06 3.74
C VAL A 189 6.32 -13.88 4.17
#